data_a92c5e6112a56d3054f20bff0d3d6623
#
_entry.id   a92c5e6112a56d3054f20bff0d3d6623
#
_cell.length_a   1.000
_cell.length_b   1.000
_cell.length_c   1.000
_cell.angle_alpha   90.00
_cell.angle_beta   90.00
_cell.angle_gamma   90.00
#
_symmetry.space_group_name_H-M   'P 1'
#
loop_
_entity.id
_entity.type
_entity.pdbx_description
1 polymer ?
#
loop_
_entity_poly.entity_id
_entity_poly.type
_entity_poly.pdbx_seq_one_letter_code
_entity_poly.pdbx_strand_id
1 'polypeptide(L)'
;MEKILVLDFGGQYNQLIARRVRDHHVYAEILPYTTDLETIKKNDYKGIIFTGGPNSVYDMASPHYTKDILNIGVPILGICYGCQLIAWMGDGEVKTAPQSEYGKIEFTKKESKLFKDVDEKSVVWMSHTDYISTVPEGFEIIGTTDACPCAAMQNIEKNIYAVQFHPEVTHSVFGSQMLYNFLYEVCGCKGDWVMDNFIENTVAKLREQIGDKKVILGLSGGVDSSVAAGLLSRAVGKQLTCVFVDQGLMRKNEGDFVEKTFTSLFDMNFVRVNCGDVFIEKLKGVVDPEQKRKIIGTEFFNVFWNEIRKQDELGYFAQGTIYPDCIESGKGDADVIKTHHNRVNTPDDVEFLGIIEPLADLFKDEVRAVGEKLGIPKELVWRQPFPGPGLGVRIIGEITADKIKVLQDADWVLRDEMAKNGYEKNLAQFFCVLPCVKTVGVMGDHRTYDHLVAIRAVTTDDFMTADWAKIPYDILAKVSNRITNEVEHINRVVYDITSKPPGTVEWE
;
A
#
# COMPACT_ATOMS: atom_id res chain seq x y z
N MET A 1 -11.75 -6.75 -19.81
CA MET A 1 -10.91 -7.06 -18.64
C MET A 1 -11.64 -8.10 -17.80
N GLU A 2 -11.02 -9.26 -17.63
CA GLU A 2 -11.55 -10.36 -16.83
C GLU A 2 -11.44 -10.05 -15.33
N LYS A 3 -12.48 -10.38 -14.56
CA LYS A 3 -12.57 -10.02 -13.14
C LYS A 3 -12.85 -11.23 -12.26
N ILE A 4 -12.18 -11.30 -11.12
CA ILE A 4 -12.50 -12.21 -10.00
C ILE A 4 -13.06 -11.35 -8.86
N LEU A 5 -14.19 -11.79 -8.30
CA LEU A 5 -14.72 -11.21 -7.08
C LEU A 5 -14.05 -11.87 -5.87
N VAL A 6 -13.48 -11.09 -4.99
CA VAL A 6 -13.07 -11.51 -3.64
C VAL A 6 -14.13 -11.00 -2.67
N LEU A 7 -14.99 -11.90 -2.20
CA LEU A 7 -16.07 -11.57 -1.26
C LEU A 7 -15.51 -11.65 0.16
N ASP A 8 -15.46 -10.50 0.83
CA ASP A 8 -14.78 -10.33 2.11
C ASP A 8 -15.72 -10.63 3.28
N PHE A 9 -15.37 -11.66 4.05
CA PHE A 9 -16.05 -12.08 5.28
C PHE A 9 -15.35 -11.60 6.55
N GLY A 10 -14.50 -10.56 6.47
CA GLY A 10 -13.80 -9.95 7.60
C GLY A 10 -12.48 -10.63 7.96
N GLY A 11 -11.93 -11.44 7.07
CA GLY A 11 -10.62 -12.07 7.25
C GLY A 11 -9.47 -11.09 7.09
N GLN A 12 -8.33 -11.39 7.73
CA GLN A 12 -7.12 -10.53 7.67
C GLN A 12 -6.41 -10.57 6.31
N TYR A 13 -6.66 -11.58 5.47
CA TYR A 13 -5.92 -11.83 4.23
C TYR A 13 -6.70 -11.47 2.95
N ASN A 14 -7.82 -10.73 3.04
CA ASN A 14 -8.63 -10.34 1.88
C ASN A 14 -7.83 -9.60 0.80
N GLN A 15 -7.05 -8.58 1.19
CA GLN A 15 -6.18 -7.85 0.28
C GLN A 15 -5.05 -8.72 -0.28
N LEU A 16 -4.51 -9.65 0.53
CA LEU A 16 -3.48 -10.58 0.08
C LEU A 16 -4.02 -11.55 -0.97
N ILE A 17 -5.25 -12.07 -0.80
CA ILE A 17 -5.93 -12.91 -1.81
C ILE A 17 -6.05 -12.14 -3.13
N ALA A 18 -6.55 -10.90 -3.09
CA ALA A 18 -6.69 -10.08 -4.30
C ALA A 18 -5.33 -9.82 -4.97
N ARG A 19 -4.28 -9.52 -4.20
CA ARG A 19 -2.92 -9.37 -4.74
C ARG A 19 -2.41 -10.63 -5.41
N ARG A 20 -2.61 -11.83 -4.80
CA ARG A 20 -2.20 -13.10 -5.41
C ARG A 20 -2.94 -13.40 -6.71
N VAL A 21 -4.22 -13.06 -6.80
CA VAL A 21 -4.97 -13.14 -8.07
C VAL A 21 -4.35 -12.23 -9.13
N ARG A 22 -3.98 -10.99 -8.76
CA ARG A 22 -3.35 -10.02 -9.67
C ARG A 22 -1.92 -10.38 -10.05
N ASP A 23 -1.17 -11.04 -9.16
CA ASP A 23 0.15 -11.61 -9.47
C ASP A 23 0.05 -12.62 -10.65
N HIS A 24 -1.11 -13.25 -10.83
CA HIS A 24 -1.43 -14.12 -11.97
C HIS A 24 -2.11 -13.39 -13.14
N HIS A 25 -1.95 -12.07 -13.25
CA HIS A 25 -2.47 -11.26 -14.35
C HIS A 25 -3.98 -11.27 -14.53
N VAL A 26 -4.75 -11.49 -13.47
CA VAL A 26 -6.22 -11.40 -13.46
C VAL A 26 -6.64 -10.31 -12.48
N TYR A 27 -7.53 -9.41 -12.89
CA TYR A 27 -8.01 -8.37 -12.00
C TYR A 27 -8.88 -8.94 -10.89
N ALA A 28 -8.62 -8.55 -9.64
CA ALA A 28 -9.43 -8.89 -8.48
C ALA A 28 -10.08 -7.65 -7.88
N GLU A 29 -11.38 -7.73 -7.64
CA GLU A 29 -12.16 -6.71 -6.94
C GLU A 29 -12.61 -7.25 -5.59
N ILE A 30 -12.42 -6.48 -4.51
CA ILE A 30 -12.87 -6.84 -3.16
C ILE A 30 -14.19 -6.15 -2.88
N LEU A 31 -15.21 -6.93 -2.53
CA LEU A 31 -16.50 -6.40 -2.05
C LEU A 31 -16.85 -7.03 -0.69
N PRO A 32 -17.52 -6.29 0.20
CA PRO A 32 -17.96 -6.83 1.48
C PRO A 32 -19.05 -7.89 1.30
N TYR A 33 -19.13 -8.84 2.21
CA TYR A 33 -20.16 -9.90 2.20
C TYR A 33 -21.61 -9.36 2.25
N THR A 34 -21.78 -8.09 2.61
CA THR A 34 -23.09 -7.41 2.62
C THR A 34 -23.55 -7.00 1.21
N THR A 35 -22.72 -7.15 0.18
CA THR A 35 -23.07 -6.85 -1.22
C THR A 35 -24.19 -7.77 -1.66
N ASP A 36 -25.26 -7.22 -2.20
CA ASP A 36 -26.40 -8.01 -2.64
C ASP A 36 -26.10 -8.88 -3.88
N LEU A 37 -26.79 -10.01 -3.99
CA LEU A 37 -26.57 -11.00 -5.04
C LEU A 37 -26.86 -10.44 -6.45
N GLU A 38 -27.83 -9.54 -6.58
CA GLU A 38 -28.18 -8.96 -7.88
C GLU A 38 -27.09 -8.02 -8.38
N THR A 39 -26.43 -7.30 -7.49
CA THR A 39 -25.23 -6.52 -7.82
C THR A 39 -24.09 -7.42 -8.31
N ILE A 40 -23.86 -8.57 -7.65
CA ILE A 40 -22.85 -9.54 -8.10
C ILE A 40 -23.20 -10.09 -9.48
N LYS A 41 -24.48 -10.48 -9.71
CA LYS A 41 -24.94 -11.01 -11.00
C LYS A 41 -24.82 -10.03 -12.16
N LYS A 42 -24.95 -8.73 -11.90
CA LYS A 42 -24.83 -7.68 -12.94
C LYS A 42 -23.40 -7.49 -13.42
N ASN A 43 -22.42 -7.88 -12.62
CA ASN A 43 -21.01 -7.82 -12.98
C ASN A 43 -20.59 -9.15 -13.64
N ASP A 44 -19.80 -9.07 -14.70
CA ASP A 44 -19.31 -10.23 -15.45
C ASP A 44 -18.07 -10.83 -14.79
N TYR A 45 -18.22 -11.37 -13.56
CA TYR A 45 -17.14 -12.06 -12.87
C TYR A 45 -16.87 -13.44 -13.48
N LYS A 46 -15.59 -13.78 -13.66
CA LYS A 46 -15.14 -15.10 -14.12
C LYS A 46 -15.08 -16.12 -13.00
N GLY A 47 -15.01 -15.69 -11.75
CA GLY A 47 -14.96 -16.51 -10.56
C GLY A 47 -15.19 -15.69 -9.31
N ILE A 48 -15.49 -16.36 -8.20
CA ILE A 48 -15.69 -15.75 -6.89
C ILE A 48 -14.81 -16.46 -5.88
N ILE A 49 -14.11 -15.70 -5.04
CA ILE A 49 -13.33 -16.23 -3.91
C ILE A 49 -13.98 -15.75 -2.61
N PHE A 50 -14.37 -16.69 -1.74
CA PHE A 50 -14.82 -16.40 -0.38
C PHE A 50 -13.60 -16.38 0.53
N THR A 51 -13.40 -15.30 1.26
CA THR A 51 -12.23 -15.13 2.14
C THR A 51 -12.37 -15.92 3.44
N GLY A 52 -11.29 -15.93 4.24
CA GLY A 52 -11.35 -16.27 5.65
C GLY A 52 -12.23 -15.30 6.44
N GLY A 53 -12.52 -15.63 7.69
CA GLY A 53 -13.29 -14.80 8.62
C GLY A 53 -12.91 -15.08 10.07
N PRO A 54 -13.24 -14.18 11.01
CA PRO A 54 -12.77 -14.27 12.40
C PRO A 54 -13.62 -15.20 13.28
N ASN A 55 -14.82 -15.62 12.82
CA ASN A 55 -15.84 -16.28 13.64
C ASN A 55 -16.14 -17.70 13.15
N SER A 56 -16.90 -18.46 13.95
CA SER A 56 -17.44 -19.76 13.55
C SER A 56 -18.72 -19.60 12.73
N VAL A 57 -18.90 -20.43 11.68
CA VAL A 57 -20.07 -20.30 10.77
C VAL A 57 -21.40 -20.58 11.42
N TYR A 58 -21.45 -21.27 12.57
CA TYR A 58 -22.67 -21.53 13.32
C TYR A 58 -23.03 -20.43 14.32
N ASP A 59 -22.20 -19.42 14.50
CA ASP A 59 -22.53 -18.25 15.33
C ASP A 59 -23.48 -17.32 14.58
N MET A 60 -24.58 -16.94 15.19
CA MET A 60 -25.58 -16.07 14.54
C MET A 60 -25.05 -14.67 14.21
N ALA A 61 -24.00 -14.21 14.90
CA ALA A 61 -23.34 -12.93 14.64
C ALA A 61 -22.27 -13.00 13.53
N SER A 62 -22.00 -14.19 13.00
CA SER A 62 -21.00 -14.39 11.95
C SER A 62 -21.46 -13.85 10.60
N PRO A 63 -20.54 -13.43 9.73
CA PRO A 63 -20.86 -13.03 8.37
C PRO A 63 -21.43 -14.19 7.56
N HIS A 64 -22.70 -14.15 7.23
CA HIS A 64 -23.36 -15.15 6.37
C HIS A 64 -23.70 -14.55 5.01
N TYR A 65 -23.93 -15.44 4.04
CA TYR A 65 -24.43 -15.07 2.72
C TYR A 65 -25.61 -15.94 2.31
N THR A 66 -26.34 -15.54 1.26
CA THR A 66 -27.45 -16.33 0.75
C THR A 66 -26.96 -17.61 0.04
N LYS A 67 -27.65 -18.74 0.29
CA LYS A 67 -27.38 -20.04 -0.38
C LYS A 67 -27.45 -19.95 -1.91
N ASP A 68 -28.23 -19.00 -2.43
CA ASP A 68 -28.44 -18.84 -3.89
C ASP A 68 -27.15 -18.52 -4.64
N ILE A 69 -26.12 -17.99 -3.96
CA ILE A 69 -24.81 -17.75 -4.57
C ILE A 69 -24.14 -19.03 -5.05
N LEU A 70 -24.40 -20.18 -4.40
CA LEU A 70 -23.87 -21.48 -4.84
C LEU A 70 -24.47 -21.96 -6.17
N ASN A 71 -25.52 -21.29 -6.67
CA ASN A 71 -26.17 -21.58 -7.93
C ASN A 71 -26.03 -20.42 -8.95
N ILE A 72 -25.10 -19.49 -8.72
CA ILE A 72 -24.91 -18.32 -9.57
C ILE A 72 -24.36 -18.68 -10.97
N GLY A 73 -23.84 -19.90 -11.13
CA GLY A 73 -23.26 -20.34 -12.40
C GLY A 73 -21.83 -19.87 -12.67
N VAL A 74 -21.19 -19.27 -11.68
CA VAL A 74 -19.80 -18.80 -11.72
C VAL A 74 -18.95 -19.68 -10.80
N PRO A 75 -17.74 -20.09 -11.17
CA PRO A 75 -16.86 -20.86 -10.31
C PRO A 75 -16.60 -20.18 -8.96
N ILE A 76 -16.59 -20.97 -7.87
CA ILE A 76 -16.39 -20.46 -6.51
C ILE A 76 -15.22 -21.19 -5.85
N LEU A 77 -14.33 -20.43 -5.18
CA LEU A 77 -13.28 -20.95 -4.29
C LEU A 77 -13.52 -20.43 -2.86
N GLY A 78 -13.74 -21.34 -1.90
CA GLY A 78 -13.80 -20.99 -0.48
C GLY A 78 -12.47 -21.20 0.22
N ILE A 79 -12.00 -20.22 0.98
CA ILE A 79 -10.74 -20.26 1.74
C ILE A 79 -11.05 -20.16 3.23
N CYS A 80 -10.58 -21.10 4.04
CA CYS A 80 -10.71 -21.14 5.50
C CYS A 80 -12.18 -21.00 5.95
N TYR A 81 -12.59 -19.86 6.52
CA TYR A 81 -13.98 -19.57 6.83
C TYR A 81 -14.90 -19.74 5.61
N GLY A 82 -14.48 -19.28 4.44
CA GLY A 82 -15.22 -19.42 3.20
C GLY A 82 -15.45 -20.89 2.81
N CYS A 83 -14.51 -21.77 3.12
CA CYS A 83 -14.67 -23.22 2.94
C CYS A 83 -15.77 -23.77 3.86
N GLN A 84 -15.73 -23.40 5.13
CA GLN A 84 -16.74 -23.80 6.13
C GLN A 84 -18.12 -23.23 5.80
N LEU A 85 -18.18 -21.97 5.34
CA LEU A 85 -19.42 -21.31 4.93
C LEU A 85 -20.08 -22.03 3.74
N ILE A 86 -19.30 -22.44 2.74
CA ILE A 86 -19.80 -23.23 1.60
C ILE A 86 -20.39 -24.57 2.11
N ALA A 87 -19.68 -25.26 3.01
CA ALA A 87 -20.18 -26.48 3.58
C ALA A 87 -21.49 -26.27 4.34
N TRP A 88 -21.56 -25.25 5.19
CA TRP A 88 -22.74 -24.89 5.98
C TRP A 88 -23.94 -24.51 5.10
N MET A 89 -23.71 -23.68 4.06
CA MET A 89 -24.75 -23.27 3.11
C MET A 89 -25.27 -24.46 2.28
N GLY A 90 -24.44 -25.47 2.05
CA GLY A 90 -24.79 -26.69 1.33
C GLY A 90 -25.45 -27.77 2.21
N ASP A 91 -25.83 -27.44 3.44
CA ASP A 91 -26.41 -28.36 4.46
C ASP A 91 -25.42 -29.45 4.95
N GLY A 92 -24.11 -29.16 4.85
CA GLY A 92 -23.05 -29.90 5.54
C GLY A 92 -22.94 -29.48 7.01
N GLU A 93 -22.06 -30.12 7.75
CA GLU A 93 -21.89 -29.88 9.18
C GLU A 93 -20.48 -29.38 9.52
N VAL A 94 -20.40 -28.27 10.27
CA VAL A 94 -19.16 -27.71 10.78
C VAL A 94 -19.19 -27.78 12.31
N LYS A 95 -18.10 -28.23 12.90
CA LYS A 95 -17.93 -28.41 14.35
C LYS A 95 -16.57 -27.93 14.81
N THR A 96 -16.43 -27.66 16.10
CA THR A 96 -15.14 -27.45 16.74
C THR A 96 -14.30 -28.73 16.64
N ALA A 97 -13.10 -28.62 16.13
CA ALA A 97 -12.19 -29.75 15.95
C ALA A 97 -11.71 -30.30 17.29
N PRO A 98 -11.56 -31.65 17.42
CA PRO A 98 -10.92 -32.25 18.59
C PRO A 98 -9.50 -31.73 18.80
N GLN A 99 -8.82 -31.39 17.70
CA GLN A 99 -7.49 -30.80 17.68
C GLN A 99 -7.46 -29.68 16.65
N SER A 100 -7.16 -28.45 17.07
CA SER A 100 -6.98 -27.31 16.19
C SER A 100 -5.67 -27.41 15.41
N GLU A 101 -5.64 -26.81 14.21
CA GLU A 101 -4.41 -26.77 13.40
C GLU A 101 -3.97 -25.33 13.17
N TYR A 102 -2.74 -25.01 13.59
CA TYR A 102 -2.11 -23.71 13.41
C TYR A 102 -0.69 -23.86 12.88
N GLY A 103 -0.35 -23.13 11.83
CA GLY A 103 0.98 -23.09 11.25
C GLY A 103 1.15 -24.07 10.07
N LYS A 104 2.37 -24.58 9.91
CA LYS A 104 2.75 -25.47 8.81
C LYS A 104 2.30 -26.91 9.08
N ILE A 105 1.40 -27.41 8.24
CA ILE A 105 0.83 -28.76 8.35
C ILE A 105 1.04 -29.53 7.03
N GLU A 106 1.32 -30.84 7.11
CA GLU A 106 1.39 -31.70 5.95
C GLU A 106 -0.03 -31.97 5.42
N PHE A 107 -0.24 -31.70 4.15
CA PHE A 107 -1.48 -31.88 3.41
C PHE A 107 -1.30 -32.96 2.35
N THR A 108 -2.26 -33.87 2.27
CA THR A 108 -2.32 -34.93 1.25
C THR A 108 -3.48 -34.67 0.32
N LYS A 109 -3.20 -34.47 -0.97
CA LYS A 109 -4.22 -34.22 -2.00
C LYS A 109 -4.75 -35.51 -2.64
N LYS A 110 -5.93 -35.42 -3.27
CA LYS A 110 -6.44 -36.29 -4.31
C LYS A 110 -6.47 -35.58 -5.66
N GLU A 111 -6.85 -36.27 -6.72
CA GLU A 111 -6.98 -35.66 -8.04
C GLU A 111 -8.07 -34.58 -8.05
N SER A 112 -7.70 -33.42 -8.59
CA SER A 112 -8.57 -32.25 -8.80
C SER A 112 -7.92 -31.28 -9.76
N LYS A 113 -8.72 -30.55 -10.54
CA LYS A 113 -8.21 -29.41 -11.33
C LYS A 113 -7.48 -28.37 -10.48
N LEU A 114 -7.95 -28.14 -9.24
CA LEU A 114 -7.34 -27.21 -8.30
C LEU A 114 -5.90 -27.62 -7.95
N PHE A 115 -5.60 -28.91 -7.94
CA PHE A 115 -4.30 -29.47 -7.53
C PHE A 115 -3.45 -29.98 -8.69
N LYS A 116 -3.72 -29.52 -9.91
CA LYS A 116 -2.86 -29.79 -11.06
C LYS A 116 -1.44 -29.26 -10.76
N ASP A 117 -0.42 -30.08 -11.05
CA ASP A 117 1.01 -29.76 -10.83
C ASP A 117 1.36 -29.42 -9.36
N VAL A 118 0.58 -29.91 -8.41
CA VAL A 118 0.85 -29.90 -6.98
C VAL A 118 1.30 -31.30 -6.56
N ASP A 119 2.30 -31.41 -5.70
CA ASP A 119 2.78 -32.70 -5.18
C ASP A 119 1.68 -33.41 -4.37
N GLU A 120 1.68 -34.77 -4.35
CA GLU A 120 0.72 -35.56 -3.59
C GLU A 120 0.69 -35.17 -2.11
N LYS A 121 1.89 -34.90 -1.54
CA LYS A 121 2.07 -34.37 -0.19
C LYS A 121 2.76 -33.02 -0.26
N SER A 122 2.22 -32.06 0.44
CA SER A 122 2.77 -30.69 0.49
C SER A 122 2.53 -30.05 1.84
N VAL A 123 3.24 -28.94 2.10
CA VAL A 123 3.04 -28.15 3.31
C VAL A 123 2.08 -27.00 3.00
N VAL A 124 1.05 -26.88 3.84
CA VAL A 124 0.07 -25.79 3.79
C VAL A 124 0.03 -25.02 5.12
N TRP A 125 -0.45 -23.81 5.10
CA TRP A 125 -0.64 -22.98 6.29
C TRP A 125 -2.08 -23.11 6.79
N MET A 126 -2.23 -23.73 7.96
CA MET A 126 -3.51 -23.86 8.67
C MET A 126 -3.65 -22.78 9.73
N SER A 127 -4.88 -22.33 9.94
CA SER A 127 -5.26 -21.40 11.01
C SER A 127 -6.74 -21.58 11.34
N HIS A 128 -7.10 -22.68 11.98
CA HIS A 128 -8.51 -22.96 12.29
C HIS A 128 -8.71 -23.78 13.56
N THR A 129 -9.85 -23.54 14.20
CA THR A 129 -10.36 -24.31 15.35
C THR A 129 -11.53 -25.21 14.91
N ASP A 130 -12.31 -24.78 13.93
CA ASP A 130 -13.47 -25.52 13.41
C ASP A 130 -13.09 -26.29 12.14
N TYR A 131 -13.78 -27.40 11.89
CA TYR A 131 -13.59 -28.26 10.73
C TYR A 131 -14.92 -28.73 10.16
N ILE A 132 -14.92 -29.13 8.91
CA ILE A 132 -16.08 -29.75 8.24
C ILE A 132 -16.14 -31.21 8.67
N SER A 133 -17.13 -31.57 9.49
CA SER A 133 -17.37 -32.94 9.96
C SER A 133 -18.20 -33.78 8.97
N THR A 134 -19.06 -33.11 8.19
CA THR A 134 -19.89 -33.73 7.14
C THR A 134 -19.90 -32.84 5.91
N VAL A 135 -19.41 -33.35 4.78
CA VAL A 135 -19.45 -32.61 3.51
C VAL A 135 -20.88 -32.57 2.97
N PRO A 136 -21.28 -31.48 2.26
CA PRO A 136 -22.60 -31.38 1.66
C PRO A 136 -22.83 -32.44 0.55
N GLU A 137 -24.09 -32.71 0.25
CA GLU A 137 -24.47 -33.58 -0.89
C GLU A 137 -23.90 -33.02 -2.20
N GLY A 138 -23.34 -33.89 -3.02
CA GLY A 138 -22.70 -33.55 -4.29
C GLY A 138 -21.26 -33.03 -4.16
N PHE A 139 -20.73 -32.93 -2.94
CA PHE A 139 -19.33 -32.65 -2.71
C PHE A 139 -18.51 -33.90 -2.42
N GLU A 140 -17.25 -33.86 -2.86
CA GLU A 140 -16.28 -34.92 -2.55
C GLU A 140 -15.03 -34.29 -1.87
N ILE A 141 -14.41 -35.07 -0.97
CA ILE A 141 -13.18 -34.68 -0.29
C ILE A 141 -11.99 -34.90 -1.24
N ILE A 142 -11.28 -33.83 -1.54
CA ILE A 142 -10.11 -33.83 -2.42
C ILE A 142 -8.77 -33.57 -1.68
N GLY A 143 -8.83 -33.42 -0.36
CA GLY A 143 -7.60 -33.28 0.42
C GLY A 143 -7.84 -33.42 1.92
N THR A 144 -6.80 -33.90 2.63
CA THR A 144 -6.86 -34.21 4.06
C THR A 144 -5.54 -33.81 4.75
N THR A 145 -5.61 -33.62 6.08
CA THR A 145 -4.45 -33.66 6.97
C THR A 145 -4.68 -34.76 8.04
N ASP A 146 -3.72 -34.93 8.93
CA ASP A 146 -3.87 -35.92 10.01
C ASP A 146 -5.04 -35.57 10.97
N ALA A 147 -5.28 -34.27 11.21
CA ALA A 147 -6.32 -33.79 12.13
C ALA A 147 -7.57 -33.25 11.42
N CYS A 148 -7.50 -32.92 10.14
CA CYS A 148 -8.62 -32.39 9.35
C CYS A 148 -9.01 -33.33 8.22
N PRO A 149 -10.05 -34.18 8.41
CA PRO A 149 -10.51 -35.14 7.41
C PRO A 149 -11.03 -34.51 6.11
N CYS A 150 -11.47 -33.25 6.18
CA CYS A 150 -11.89 -32.45 5.04
C CYS A 150 -11.11 -31.17 4.97
N ALA A 151 -9.82 -31.24 4.60
CA ALA A 151 -8.97 -30.07 4.40
C ALA A 151 -9.20 -29.41 3.03
N ALA A 152 -9.80 -30.15 2.09
CA ALA A 152 -10.27 -29.60 0.80
C ALA A 152 -11.42 -30.44 0.25
N MET A 153 -12.37 -29.77 -0.41
CA MET A 153 -13.53 -30.43 -1.07
C MET A 153 -13.85 -29.72 -2.39
N GLN A 154 -14.57 -30.43 -3.26
CA GLN A 154 -15.06 -29.88 -4.52
C GLN A 154 -16.45 -30.38 -4.87
N ASN A 155 -17.19 -29.58 -5.65
CA ASN A 155 -18.37 -29.99 -6.39
C ASN A 155 -18.12 -29.68 -7.87
N ILE A 156 -17.83 -30.71 -8.67
CA ILE A 156 -17.44 -30.56 -10.08
C ILE A 156 -18.61 -30.01 -10.92
N GLU A 157 -19.85 -30.45 -10.64
CA GLU A 157 -21.02 -30.01 -11.40
C GLU A 157 -21.27 -28.50 -11.29
N LYS A 158 -21.04 -27.94 -10.10
CA LYS A 158 -21.21 -26.50 -9.82
C LYS A 158 -19.93 -25.70 -9.97
N ASN A 159 -18.79 -26.32 -10.28
CA ASN A 159 -17.46 -25.69 -10.28
C ASN A 159 -17.14 -24.98 -8.94
N ILE A 160 -17.47 -25.63 -7.81
CA ILE A 160 -17.20 -25.11 -6.47
C ILE A 160 -16.03 -25.89 -5.87
N TYR A 161 -15.03 -25.15 -5.39
CA TYR A 161 -13.84 -25.66 -4.72
C TYR A 161 -13.72 -25.00 -3.37
N ALA A 162 -13.17 -25.70 -2.39
CA ALA A 162 -13.00 -25.14 -1.07
C ALA A 162 -11.79 -25.76 -0.36
N VAL A 163 -10.99 -24.93 0.30
CA VAL A 163 -9.80 -25.34 1.05
C VAL A 163 -9.83 -24.73 2.46
N GLN A 164 -9.48 -25.53 3.47
CA GLN A 164 -9.44 -25.09 4.87
C GLN A 164 -8.20 -24.26 5.17
N PHE A 165 -7.12 -24.47 4.44
CA PHE A 165 -5.86 -23.75 4.57
C PHE A 165 -5.83 -22.43 3.76
N HIS A 166 -4.78 -21.68 3.94
CA HIS A 166 -4.55 -20.39 3.29
C HIS A 166 -3.55 -20.52 2.11
N PRO A 167 -4.02 -20.66 0.84
CA PRO A 167 -3.15 -20.76 -0.32
C PRO A 167 -2.46 -19.43 -0.64
N GLU A 168 -3.00 -18.29 -0.19
CA GLU A 168 -2.50 -16.94 -0.46
C GLU A 168 -1.21 -16.60 0.29
N VAL A 169 -0.90 -17.29 1.40
CA VAL A 169 0.30 -17.02 2.19
C VAL A 169 1.51 -17.80 1.67
N THR A 170 2.71 -17.24 1.82
CA THR A 170 3.97 -17.81 1.33
C THR A 170 4.35 -19.14 1.99
N HIS A 171 3.76 -19.46 3.13
CA HIS A 171 4.01 -20.70 3.86
C HIS A 171 3.26 -21.91 3.29
N SER A 172 2.26 -21.70 2.44
CA SER A 172 1.64 -22.74 1.62
C SER A 172 2.46 -22.93 0.36
N VAL A 173 3.28 -24.01 0.31
CA VAL A 173 4.34 -24.20 -0.69
C VAL A 173 3.81 -24.11 -2.13
N PHE A 174 2.67 -24.75 -2.42
CA PHE A 174 2.01 -24.72 -3.73
C PHE A 174 0.80 -23.79 -3.78
N GLY A 175 0.63 -22.88 -2.81
CA GLY A 175 -0.54 -22.02 -2.73
C GLY A 175 -0.73 -21.15 -3.98
N SER A 176 0.35 -20.59 -4.53
CA SER A 176 0.33 -19.83 -5.78
C SER A 176 -0.11 -20.68 -6.97
N GLN A 177 0.36 -21.94 -7.07
CA GLN A 177 -0.07 -22.88 -8.12
C GLN A 177 -1.56 -23.22 -8.01
N MET A 178 -2.07 -23.40 -6.81
CA MET A 178 -3.50 -23.67 -6.58
C MET A 178 -4.37 -22.48 -7.02
N LEU A 179 -3.97 -21.26 -6.70
CA LEU A 179 -4.66 -20.05 -7.16
C LEU A 179 -4.57 -19.91 -8.68
N TYR A 180 -3.42 -20.16 -9.28
CA TYR A 180 -3.27 -20.20 -10.74
C TYR A 180 -4.24 -21.22 -11.37
N ASN A 181 -4.32 -22.42 -10.82
CA ASN A 181 -5.22 -23.47 -11.33
C ASN A 181 -6.70 -23.05 -11.21
N PHE A 182 -7.08 -22.41 -10.12
CA PHE A 182 -8.45 -21.87 -9.99
C PHE A 182 -8.73 -20.83 -11.08
N LEU A 183 -7.81 -19.91 -11.32
CA LEU A 183 -7.99 -18.84 -12.30
C LEU A 183 -8.02 -19.36 -13.75
N TYR A 184 -7.09 -20.24 -14.11
CA TYR A 184 -6.90 -20.63 -15.51
C TYR A 184 -7.59 -21.95 -15.87
N GLU A 185 -7.53 -22.96 -15.01
CA GLU A 185 -8.10 -24.28 -15.31
C GLU A 185 -9.59 -24.38 -14.93
N VAL A 186 -10.03 -23.60 -13.94
CA VAL A 186 -11.44 -23.62 -13.47
C VAL A 186 -12.21 -22.43 -14.02
N CYS A 187 -11.74 -21.20 -13.84
CA CYS A 187 -12.42 -19.99 -14.30
C CYS A 187 -12.18 -19.68 -15.78
N GLY A 188 -11.16 -20.28 -16.42
CA GLY A 188 -10.83 -20.09 -17.83
C GLY A 188 -10.34 -18.65 -18.15
N CYS A 189 -9.72 -17.98 -17.20
CA CYS A 189 -9.13 -16.67 -17.41
C CYS A 189 -7.97 -16.72 -18.41
N LYS A 190 -7.68 -15.60 -19.06
CA LYS A 190 -6.61 -15.46 -20.08
C LYS A 190 -5.44 -14.61 -19.60
N GLY A 191 -5.59 -13.89 -18.48
CA GLY A 191 -4.55 -13.06 -17.91
C GLY A 191 -4.37 -11.73 -18.63
N ASP A 192 -5.41 -10.93 -18.72
CA ASP A 192 -5.42 -9.63 -19.41
C ASP A 192 -5.07 -8.44 -18.49
N TRP A 193 -4.87 -8.66 -17.19
CA TRP A 193 -4.45 -7.65 -16.23
C TRP A 193 -2.94 -7.43 -16.31
N VAL A 194 -2.51 -6.65 -17.31
CA VAL A 194 -1.12 -6.22 -17.50
C VAL A 194 -1.04 -4.70 -17.54
N MET A 195 0.05 -4.13 -17.02
CA MET A 195 0.15 -2.69 -16.81
C MET A 195 0.14 -1.87 -18.11
N ASP A 196 0.55 -2.44 -19.24
CA ASP A 196 0.43 -1.76 -20.55
C ASP A 196 -1.03 -1.57 -20.94
N ASN A 197 -1.85 -2.60 -20.82
CA ASN A 197 -3.29 -2.54 -21.07
C ASN A 197 -3.99 -1.58 -20.10
N PHE A 198 -3.57 -1.59 -18.82
CA PHE A 198 -4.08 -0.66 -17.82
C PHE A 198 -3.81 0.79 -18.23
N ILE A 199 -2.58 1.12 -18.62
CA ILE A 199 -2.20 2.48 -19.04
C ILE A 199 -3.06 2.93 -20.22
N GLU A 200 -3.14 2.12 -21.28
CA GLU A 200 -3.91 2.46 -22.48
C GLU A 200 -5.39 2.67 -22.18
N ASN A 201 -6.01 1.75 -21.46
CA ASN A 201 -7.41 1.83 -21.08
C ASN A 201 -7.70 3.03 -20.16
N THR A 202 -6.83 3.28 -19.18
CA THR A 202 -6.99 4.40 -18.24
C THR A 202 -6.83 5.73 -18.98
N VAL A 203 -5.82 5.88 -19.83
CA VAL A 203 -5.64 7.09 -20.66
C VAL A 203 -6.84 7.34 -21.56
N ALA A 204 -7.41 6.30 -22.19
CA ALA A 204 -8.60 6.44 -23.01
C ALA A 204 -9.83 6.90 -22.20
N LYS A 205 -10.08 6.27 -21.04
CA LYS A 205 -11.16 6.67 -20.11
C LYS A 205 -11.01 8.11 -19.62
N LEU A 206 -9.77 8.49 -19.23
CA LEU A 206 -9.50 9.85 -18.77
C LEU A 206 -9.77 10.89 -19.86
N ARG A 207 -9.39 10.61 -21.11
CA ARG A 207 -9.70 11.51 -22.24
C ARG A 207 -11.19 11.69 -22.45
N GLU A 208 -11.95 10.61 -22.39
CA GLU A 208 -13.40 10.65 -22.54
C GLU A 208 -14.07 11.41 -21.39
N GLN A 209 -13.67 11.13 -20.14
CA GLN A 209 -14.23 11.77 -18.95
C GLN A 209 -13.92 13.26 -18.87
N ILE A 210 -12.70 13.65 -19.18
CA ILE A 210 -12.21 15.03 -19.04
C ILE A 210 -12.67 15.89 -20.22
N GLY A 211 -12.63 15.35 -21.43
CA GLY A 211 -12.94 16.09 -22.65
C GLY A 211 -12.03 17.31 -22.81
N ASP A 212 -12.64 18.51 -22.91
CA ASP A 212 -11.96 19.81 -23.06
C ASP A 212 -11.67 20.53 -21.73
N LYS A 213 -12.01 19.92 -20.59
CA LYS A 213 -11.91 20.54 -19.27
C LYS A 213 -10.49 20.50 -18.69
N LYS A 214 -10.21 21.43 -17.79
CA LYS A 214 -8.95 21.48 -17.04
C LYS A 214 -8.94 20.43 -15.93
N VAL A 215 -7.74 20.01 -15.55
CA VAL A 215 -7.49 19.11 -14.41
C VAL A 215 -6.42 19.71 -13.52
N ILE A 216 -6.65 19.70 -12.22
CA ILE A 216 -5.70 20.15 -11.23
C ILE A 216 -5.28 18.94 -10.37
N LEU A 217 -3.98 18.77 -10.18
CA LEU A 217 -3.39 17.71 -9.35
C LEU A 217 -2.43 18.32 -8.32
N GLY A 218 -2.63 18.00 -7.05
CA GLY A 218 -1.61 18.25 -6.01
C GLY A 218 -0.46 17.27 -6.17
N LEU A 219 0.74 17.77 -6.47
CA LEU A 219 1.93 16.94 -6.63
C LEU A 219 2.74 16.97 -5.34
N SER A 220 2.76 15.88 -4.58
CA SER A 220 3.53 15.77 -3.33
C SER A 220 4.99 15.36 -3.53
N GLY A 221 5.38 14.99 -4.77
CA GLY A 221 6.65 14.34 -5.06
C GLY A 221 6.71 12.86 -4.63
N GLY A 222 5.64 12.30 -4.07
CA GLY A 222 5.49 10.87 -3.82
C GLY A 222 5.19 10.09 -5.09
N VAL A 223 5.39 8.76 -5.07
CA VAL A 223 5.22 7.91 -6.27
C VAL A 223 3.79 7.98 -6.81
N ASP A 224 2.76 7.99 -5.95
CA ASP A 224 1.35 7.95 -6.39
C ASP A 224 0.96 9.21 -7.16
N SER A 225 1.20 10.39 -6.58
CA SER A 225 0.96 11.66 -7.27
C SER A 225 1.79 11.79 -8.56
N SER A 226 3.00 11.21 -8.57
CA SER A 226 3.87 11.21 -9.75
C SER A 226 3.31 10.35 -10.88
N VAL A 227 2.81 9.16 -10.56
CA VAL A 227 2.22 8.25 -11.56
C VAL A 227 0.88 8.78 -12.05
N ALA A 228 0.05 9.35 -11.16
CA ALA A 228 -1.18 10.05 -11.53
C ALA A 228 -0.91 11.20 -12.51
N ALA A 229 0.12 12.02 -12.24
CA ALA A 229 0.55 13.09 -13.15
C ALA A 229 0.96 12.55 -14.53
N GLY A 230 1.71 11.46 -14.56
CA GLY A 230 2.13 10.81 -15.81
C GLY A 230 0.98 10.30 -16.66
N LEU A 231 -0.01 9.63 -16.04
CA LEU A 231 -1.23 9.15 -16.73
C LEU A 231 -2.07 10.32 -17.25
N LEU A 232 -2.30 11.32 -16.42
CA LEU A 232 -3.08 12.51 -16.78
C LEU A 232 -2.41 13.34 -17.88
N SER A 233 -1.09 13.56 -17.78
CA SER A 233 -0.34 14.25 -18.84
C SER A 233 -0.44 13.51 -20.17
N ARG A 234 -0.35 12.17 -20.17
CA ARG A 234 -0.50 11.36 -21.39
C ARG A 234 -1.94 11.40 -21.94
N ALA A 235 -2.93 11.60 -21.06
CA ALA A 235 -4.33 11.71 -21.46
C ALA A 235 -4.68 13.09 -22.05
N VAL A 236 -4.33 14.17 -21.36
CA VAL A 236 -4.87 15.51 -21.63
C VAL A 236 -3.80 16.61 -21.79
N GLY A 237 -2.51 16.28 -21.66
CA GLY A 237 -1.44 17.24 -21.90
C GLY A 237 -1.56 18.52 -21.08
N LYS A 238 -1.49 19.66 -21.73
CA LYS A 238 -1.54 21.02 -21.12
C LYS A 238 -2.88 21.38 -20.42
N GLN A 239 -3.91 20.56 -20.52
CA GLN A 239 -5.10 20.73 -19.68
C GLN A 239 -4.81 20.39 -18.21
N LEU A 240 -3.74 19.59 -17.94
CA LEU A 240 -3.27 19.27 -16.59
C LEU A 240 -2.41 20.39 -16.02
N THR A 241 -2.76 20.86 -14.83
CA THR A 241 -1.93 21.71 -13.97
C THR A 241 -1.55 20.97 -12.71
N CYS A 242 -0.26 20.74 -12.52
CA CYS A 242 0.29 20.15 -11.29
C CYS A 242 0.79 21.25 -10.36
N VAL A 243 0.27 21.30 -9.15
CA VAL A 243 0.67 22.24 -8.10
C VAL A 243 1.56 21.53 -7.09
N PHE A 244 2.81 21.96 -7.00
CA PHE A 244 3.80 21.46 -6.06
C PHE A 244 4.07 22.51 -4.99
N VAL A 245 3.71 22.21 -3.74
CA VAL A 245 3.96 23.09 -2.59
C VAL A 245 5.30 22.73 -1.97
N ASP A 246 6.28 23.62 -2.14
CA ASP A 246 7.58 23.51 -1.49
C ASP A 246 7.55 24.23 -0.14
N GLN A 247 7.30 23.48 0.89
CA GLN A 247 7.16 23.95 2.27
C GLN A 247 8.50 24.20 2.97
N GLY A 248 9.64 24.02 2.27
CA GLY A 248 10.97 24.19 2.86
C GLY A 248 11.42 23.06 3.80
N LEU A 249 10.55 22.07 4.07
CA LEU A 249 10.83 20.91 4.93
C LEU A 249 11.14 19.64 4.10
N MET A 250 11.49 19.83 2.82
CA MET A 250 11.86 18.76 1.91
C MET A 250 13.34 18.37 2.09
N ARG A 251 13.75 17.23 1.52
CA ARG A 251 15.17 16.87 1.44
C ARG A 251 15.95 17.89 0.63
N LYS A 252 17.27 17.90 0.80
CA LYS A 252 18.17 18.79 0.04
C LYS A 252 17.95 18.64 -1.46
N ASN A 253 17.74 19.77 -2.17
CA ASN A 253 17.53 19.87 -3.62
C ASN A 253 16.31 19.10 -4.16
N GLU A 254 15.40 18.64 -3.30
CA GLU A 254 14.29 17.82 -3.73
C GLU A 254 13.27 18.56 -4.59
N GLY A 255 12.94 19.80 -4.23
CA GLY A 255 12.03 20.63 -5.03
C GLY A 255 12.54 20.87 -6.45
N ASP A 256 13.83 21.16 -6.59
CA ASP A 256 14.47 21.36 -7.90
C ASP A 256 14.50 20.08 -8.73
N PHE A 257 14.76 18.95 -8.08
CA PHE A 257 14.75 17.64 -8.73
C PHE A 257 13.35 17.28 -9.24
N VAL A 258 12.31 17.49 -8.44
CA VAL A 258 10.92 17.25 -8.83
C VAL A 258 10.53 18.14 -10.00
N GLU A 259 10.72 19.45 -9.90
CA GLU A 259 10.40 20.42 -10.96
C GLU A 259 11.10 20.06 -12.28
N LYS A 260 12.42 19.86 -12.26
CA LYS A 260 13.21 19.50 -13.43
C LYS A 260 12.72 18.19 -14.06
N THR A 261 12.43 17.19 -13.24
CA THR A 261 11.99 15.87 -13.73
C THR A 261 10.65 15.98 -14.44
N PHE A 262 9.67 16.61 -13.80
CA PHE A 262 8.31 16.67 -14.34
C PHE A 262 8.21 17.58 -15.57
N THR A 263 8.87 18.71 -15.57
CA THR A 263 8.86 19.63 -16.71
C THR A 263 9.62 19.09 -17.94
N SER A 264 10.56 18.15 -17.72
CA SER A 264 11.30 17.51 -18.82
C SER A 264 10.61 16.27 -19.40
N LEU A 265 9.83 15.54 -18.58
CA LEU A 265 9.22 14.26 -18.99
C LEU A 265 7.79 14.39 -19.51
N PHE A 266 7.04 15.38 -19.01
CA PHE A 266 5.61 15.44 -19.22
C PHE A 266 5.15 16.76 -19.82
N ASP A 267 4.23 16.70 -20.77
CA ASP A 267 3.57 17.86 -21.35
C ASP A 267 2.40 18.31 -20.46
N MET A 268 2.70 19.14 -19.44
CA MET A 268 1.73 19.67 -18.49
C MET A 268 2.12 21.06 -18.03
N ASN A 269 1.23 21.74 -17.31
CA ASN A 269 1.56 22.96 -16.58
C ASN A 269 2.07 22.59 -15.18
N PHE A 270 3.24 23.10 -14.81
CA PHE A 270 3.84 22.88 -13.49
C PHE A 270 3.91 24.21 -12.73
N VAL A 271 3.32 24.22 -11.53
CA VAL A 271 3.32 25.38 -10.64
C VAL A 271 4.02 24.99 -9.34
N ARG A 272 5.20 25.57 -9.08
CA ARG A 272 5.90 25.44 -7.80
C ARG A 272 5.61 26.64 -6.91
N VAL A 273 5.10 26.37 -5.72
CA VAL A 273 4.83 27.39 -4.70
C VAL A 273 5.90 27.28 -3.63
N ASN A 274 6.92 28.16 -3.68
CA ASN A 274 7.96 28.22 -2.66
C ASN A 274 7.45 29.03 -1.45
N CYS A 275 7.24 28.37 -0.32
CA CYS A 275 6.64 28.97 0.88
C CYS A 275 7.32 28.54 2.19
N GLY A 276 8.58 28.10 2.14
CA GLY A 276 9.32 27.63 3.31
C GLY A 276 9.35 28.64 4.47
N ASP A 277 9.51 29.92 4.17
CA ASP A 277 9.53 30.98 5.20
C ASP A 277 8.21 31.07 5.97
N VAL A 278 7.07 30.85 5.30
CA VAL A 278 5.74 30.84 5.93
C VAL A 278 5.63 29.70 6.93
N PHE A 279 6.09 28.50 6.56
CA PHE A 279 6.06 27.34 7.45
C PHE A 279 6.99 27.52 8.65
N ILE A 280 8.20 28.02 8.43
CA ILE A 280 9.17 28.26 9.51
C ILE A 280 8.60 29.26 10.52
N GLU A 281 8.00 30.36 10.07
CA GLU A 281 7.42 31.37 10.98
C GLU A 281 6.23 30.79 11.77
N LYS A 282 5.38 29.98 11.15
CA LYS A 282 4.25 29.29 11.82
C LYS A 282 4.69 28.25 12.85
N LEU A 283 5.86 27.65 12.64
CA LEU A 283 6.43 26.62 13.53
C LEU A 283 7.33 27.19 14.63
N LYS A 284 7.53 28.50 14.65
CA LYS A 284 8.36 29.16 15.65
C LYS A 284 7.87 28.91 17.08
N GLY A 285 8.74 28.39 17.94
CA GLY A 285 8.44 28.03 19.32
C GLY A 285 7.60 26.76 19.48
N VAL A 286 7.22 26.07 18.40
CA VAL A 286 6.43 24.83 18.45
C VAL A 286 7.38 23.64 18.63
N VAL A 287 7.18 22.88 19.72
CA VAL A 287 8.00 21.72 20.07
C VAL A 287 7.19 20.42 20.14
N ASP A 288 5.89 20.49 20.28
CA ASP A 288 5.00 19.33 20.38
C ASP A 288 4.80 18.70 18.99
N PRO A 289 5.02 17.40 18.83
CA PRO A 289 4.93 16.72 17.52
C PRO A 289 3.57 16.81 16.85
N GLU A 290 2.49 16.68 17.62
CA GLU A 290 1.14 16.72 17.06
C GLU A 290 0.76 18.15 16.63
N GLN A 291 1.20 19.16 17.37
CA GLN A 291 1.02 20.56 16.95
C GLN A 291 1.80 20.86 15.68
N LYS A 292 3.06 20.36 15.54
CA LYS A 292 3.84 20.49 14.30
C LYS A 292 3.08 19.89 13.11
N ARG A 293 2.61 18.63 13.24
CA ARG A 293 1.84 17.92 12.20
C ARG A 293 0.61 18.71 11.79
N LYS A 294 -0.16 19.19 12.77
CA LYS A 294 -1.38 19.98 12.54
C LYS A 294 -1.10 21.28 11.82
N ILE A 295 -0.09 22.05 12.27
CA ILE A 295 0.27 23.34 11.65
C ILE A 295 0.73 23.10 10.20
N ILE A 296 1.64 22.15 9.98
CA ILE A 296 2.18 21.84 8.65
C ILE A 296 1.05 21.40 7.72
N GLY A 297 0.19 20.48 8.17
CA GLY A 297 -0.93 20.01 7.36
C GLY A 297 -1.93 21.12 7.03
N THR A 298 -2.32 21.92 8.01
CA THR A 298 -3.25 23.04 7.79
C THR A 298 -2.68 24.07 6.82
N GLU A 299 -1.42 24.48 7.03
CA GLU A 299 -0.80 25.49 6.20
C GLU A 299 -0.55 24.99 4.77
N PHE A 300 -0.20 23.70 4.61
CA PHE A 300 -0.09 23.08 3.29
C PHE A 300 -1.39 23.22 2.48
N PHE A 301 -2.54 22.91 3.09
CA PHE A 301 -3.81 23.08 2.42
C PHE A 301 -4.17 24.53 2.16
N ASN A 302 -3.87 25.45 3.08
CA ASN A 302 -4.09 26.88 2.88
C ASN A 302 -3.32 27.39 1.66
N VAL A 303 -2.03 27.07 1.55
CA VAL A 303 -1.18 27.47 0.43
C VAL A 303 -1.70 26.83 -0.87
N PHE A 304 -2.00 25.55 -0.84
CA PHE A 304 -2.52 24.82 -2.00
C PHE A 304 -3.84 25.44 -2.52
N TRP A 305 -4.82 25.62 -1.63
CA TRP A 305 -6.11 26.20 -2.03
C TRP A 305 -5.99 27.66 -2.47
N ASN A 306 -5.08 28.43 -1.89
CA ASN A 306 -4.83 29.78 -2.36
C ASN A 306 -4.25 29.81 -3.78
N GLU A 307 -3.45 28.80 -4.16
CA GLU A 307 -2.96 28.68 -5.55
C GLU A 307 -4.06 28.27 -6.52
N ILE A 308 -4.93 27.34 -6.08
CA ILE A 308 -6.09 26.91 -6.88
C ILE A 308 -7.04 28.08 -7.19
N ARG A 309 -7.31 28.95 -6.20
CA ARG A 309 -8.19 30.14 -6.39
C ARG A 309 -7.68 31.15 -7.41
N LYS A 310 -6.41 31.10 -7.78
CA LYS A 310 -5.84 31.95 -8.84
C LYS A 310 -6.15 31.43 -10.25
N GLN A 311 -6.68 30.21 -10.38
CA GLN A 311 -7.02 29.64 -11.68
C GLN A 311 -8.36 30.21 -12.15
N ASP A 312 -8.41 30.65 -13.42
CA ASP A 312 -9.59 31.28 -14.01
C ASP A 312 -10.77 30.29 -14.19
N GLU A 313 -10.48 29.00 -14.34
CA GLU A 313 -11.45 27.95 -14.56
C GLU A 313 -11.03 26.67 -13.84
N LEU A 314 -11.91 26.18 -12.99
CA LEU A 314 -11.75 24.90 -12.29
C LEU A 314 -12.52 23.81 -13.05
N GLY A 315 -11.81 22.78 -13.49
CA GLY A 315 -12.41 21.60 -14.09
C GLY A 315 -12.50 20.45 -13.08
N TYR A 316 -11.68 19.43 -13.25
CA TYR A 316 -11.61 18.28 -12.35
C TYR A 316 -10.46 18.42 -11.34
N PHE A 317 -10.67 17.87 -10.14
CA PHE A 317 -9.61 17.68 -9.16
C PHE A 317 -9.11 16.25 -9.22
N ALA A 318 -7.79 16.05 -9.36
CA ALA A 318 -7.20 14.71 -9.41
C ALA A 318 -6.47 14.37 -8.11
N GLN A 319 -6.58 13.13 -7.70
CA GLN A 319 -5.94 12.57 -6.50
C GLN A 319 -5.18 11.29 -6.83
N GLY A 320 -4.09 11.05 -6.10
CA GLY A 320 -3.29 9.83 -6.20
C GLY A 320 -3.77 8.70 -5.28
N THR A 321 -5.09 8.59 -5.05
CA THR A 321 -5.71 7.53 -4.27
C THR A 321 -5.43 6.17 -4.90
N ILE A 322 -5.02 5.18 -4.09
CA ILE A 322 -4.75 3.81 -4.54
C ILE A 322 -5.78 2.83 -3.98
N TYR A 323 -5.79 1.60 -4.47
CA TYR A 323 -6.81 0.60 -4.14
C TYR A 323 -6.97 0.32 -2.65
N PRO A 324 -5.90 0.16 -1.83
CA PRO A 324 -6.04 0.02 -0.38
C PRO A 324 -6.76 1.21 0.29
N ASP A 325 -6.47 2.44 -0.14
CA ASP A 325 -7.14 3.65 0.39
C ASP A 325 -8.65 3.61 0.14
N CYS A 326 -9.06 3.09 -1.04
CA CYS A 326 -10.47 2.94 -1.40
C CYS A 326 -11.19 1.90 -0.54
N ILE A 327 -10.52 0.78 -0.21
CA ILE A 327 -11.08 -0.28 0.64
C ILE A 327 -11.25 0.23 2.07
N GLU A 328 -10.21 0.86 2.62
CA GLU A 328 -10.22 1.38 4.00
C GLU A 328 -11.22 2.52 4.20
N SER A 329 -11.47 3.32 3.15
CA SER A 329 -12.43 4.42 3.18
C SER A 329 -13.90 3.97 3.08
N GLY A 330 -14.16 2.70 2.79
CA GLY A 330 -15.50 2.14 2.57
C GLY A 330 -16.16 2.70 1.30
N LYS A 331 -16.13 1.99 0.19
CA LYS A 331 -17.10 2.20 -0.91
C LYS A 331 -18.44 1.58 -0.49
N GLY A 332 -19.16 2.23 0.43
CA GLY A 332 -20.48 1.78 0.91
C GLY A 332 -20.99 2.70 1.99
N ASP A 333 -22.29 2.90 2.06
CA ASP A 333 -23.07 3.80 2.94
C ASP A 333 -22.95 3.56 4.47
N ALA A 334 -21.76 3.23 4.97
CA ALA A 334 -21.49 3.14 6.38
C ALA A 334 -20.68 4.36 6.83
N ASP A 335 -21.17 5.07 7.83
CA ASP A 335 -20.58 6.26 8.45
C ASP A 335 -19.05 6.13 8.63
N VAL A 336 -18.33 6.95 7.88
CA VAL A 336 -16.87 6.97 7.85
C VAL A 336 -16.33 7.59 9.13
N ILE A 337 -15.94 6.75 10.07
CA ILE A 337 -15.14 7.16 11.22
C ILE A 337 -13.66 6.86 10.94
N LYS A 338 -13.07 7.54 9.96
CA LYS A 338 -11.61 7.75 9.88
C LYS A 338 -11.30 8.80 8.83
N THR A 339 -10.74 9.92 9.26
CA THR A 339 -10.10 10.94 8.41
C THR A 339 -8.87 10.33 7.75
N HIS A 340 -9.03 9.78 6.55
CA HIS A 340 -7.87 9.33 5.76
C HIS A 340 -7.17 10.53 5.15
N HIS A 341 -5.84 10.52 5.21
CA HIS A 341 -4.93 11.56 4.72
C HIS A 341 -5.07 11.89 3.23
N ASN A 342 -5.82 11.11 2.44
CA ASN A 342 -6.00 11.28 1.00
C ASN A 342 -7.37 11.86 0.58
N ARG A 343 -8.33 12.10 1.47
CA ARG A 343 -9.52 12.88 1.15
C ARG A 343 -9.27 14.34 1.48
N VAL A 344 -8.89 15.10 0.49
CA VAL A 344 -8.77 16.56 0.59
C VAL A 344 -10.19 17.12 0.75
N ASN A 345 -10.50 17.68 1.93
CA ASN A 345 -11.72 18.46 2.11
C ASN A 345 -11.63 19.70 1.23
N THR A 346 -12.42 19.72 0.16
CA THR A 346 -12.55 20.88 -0.71
C THR A 346 -13.21 22.01 0.08
N PRO A 347 -12.65 23.23 0.10
CA PRO A 347 -13.33 24.38 0.71
C PRO A 347 -14.66 24.67 0.01
N ASP A 348 -15.64 25.15 0.75
CA ASP A 348 -17.00 25.44 0.26
C ASP A 348 -17.03 26.45 -0.89
N ASP A 349 -16.00 27.27 -1.04
CA ASP A 349 -15.83 28.28 -2.08
C ASP A 349 -15.09 27.78 -3.35
N VAL A 350 -14.74 26.48 -3.39
CA VAL A 350 -14.04 25.87 -4.51
C VAL A 350 -14.88 24.72 -5.08
N GLU A 351 -15.48 24.93 -6.23
CA GLU A 351 -16.31 23.93 -6.91
C GLU A 351 -15.56 23.28 -8.08
N PHE A 352 -15.43 21.95 -8.05
CA PHE A 352 -14.95 21.13 -9.16
C PHE A 352 -16.10 20.38 -9.83
N LEU A 353 -15.92 20.06 -11.10
CA LEU A 353 -16.86 19.18 -11.83
C LEU A 353 -16.88 17.75 -11.26
N GLY A 354 -15.84 17.35 -10.58
CA GLY A 354 -15.71 16.05 -9.93
C GLY A 354 -14.27 15.72 -9.55
N ILE A 355 -14.10 14.55 -8.94
CA ILE A 355 -12.80 14.01 -8.55
C ILE A 355 -12.39 12.93 -9.53
N ILE A 356 -11.11 12.90 -9.89
CA ILE A 356 -10.47 11.90 -10.76
C ILE A 356 -9.41 11.16 -9.96
N GLU A 357 -9.51 9.84 -9.88
CA GLU A 357 -8.61 8.98 -9.15
C GLU A 357 -8.02 7.90 -10.08
N PRO A 358 -6.98 8.23 -10.86
CA PRO A 358 -6.47 7.35 -11.92
C PRO A 358 -5.88 6.03 -11.42
N LEU A 359 -5.54 5.96 -10.12
CA LEU A 359 -4.85 4.84 -9.50
C LEU A 359 -5.74 4.04 -8.54
N ALA A 360 -7.04 4.37 -8.45
CA ALA A 360 -7.98 3.76 -7.50
C ALA A 360 -8.09 2.22 -7.62
N ASP A 361 -7.73 1.68 -8.76
CA ASP A 361 -7.74 0.23 -9.03
C ASP A 361 -6.38 -0.46 -8.77
N LEU A 362 -5.32 0.27 -8.39
CA LEU A 362 -3.96 -0.26 -8.29
C LEU A 362 -3.49 -0.45 -6.86
N PHE A 363 -2.81 -1.57 -6.60
CA PHE A 363 -1.94 -1.72 -5.43
C PHE A 363 -0.63 -0.95 -5.61
N LYS A 364 0.11 -0.71 -4.52
CA LYS A 364 1.33 0.10 -4.50
C LYS A 364 2.43 -0.40 -5.43
N ASP A 365 2.59 -1.70 -5.54
CA ASP A 365 3.55 -2.35 -6.44
C ASP A 365 3.14 -2.20 -7.92
N GLU A 366 1.83 -2.28 -8.22
CA GLU A 366 1.29 -2.02 -9.55
C GLU A 366 1.47 -0.54 -9.95
N VAL A 367 1.27 0.40 -9.02
CA VAL A 367 1.56 1.83 -9.23
C VAL A 367 3.02 2.03 -9.64
N ARG A 368 3.96 1.36 -8.95
CA ARG A 368 5.37 1.43 -9.31
C ARG A 368 5.66 0.86 -10.70
N ALA A 369 5.06 -0.29 -11.03
CA ALA A 369 5.19 -0.89 -12.35
C ALA A 369 4.65 0.04 -13.46
N VAL A 370 3.51 0.70 -13.24
CA VAL A 370 2.97 1.75 -14.14
C VAL A 370 3.95 2.91 -14.25
N GLY A 371 4.52 3.37 -13.13
CA GLY A 371 5.50 4.46 -13.11
C GLY A 371 6.73 4.18 -13.96
N GLU A 372 7.29 2.96 -13.88
CA GLU A 372 8.43 2.55 -14.72
C GLU A 372 8.05 2.55 -16.21
N LYS A 373 6.87 2.04 -16.57
CA LYS A 373 6.38 2.03 -17.96
C LYS A 373 6.07 3.43 -18.53
N LEU A 374 5.72 4.38 -17.66
CA LEU A 374 5.56 5.78 -18.05
C LEU A 374 6.89 6.52 -18.20
N GLY A 375 8.02 5.87 -17.89
CA GLY A 375 9.37 6.44 -17.98
C GLY A 375 9.75 7.33 -16.80
N ILE A 376 9.03 7.26 -15.69
CA ILE A 376 9.38 7.99 -14.46
C ILE A 376 10.69 7.43 -13.91
N PRO A 377 11.67 8.27 -13.53
CA PRO A 377 12.94 7.80 -12.99
C PRO A 377 12.78 6.88 -11.80
N LYS A 378 13.63 5.85 -11.72
CA LYS A 378 13.59 4.86 -10.64
C LYS A 378 13.72 5.49 -9.25
N GLU A 379 14.47 6.59 -9.14
CA GLU A 379 14.65 7.35 -7.91
C GLU A 379 13.35 7.95 -7.36
N LEU A 380 12.36 8.19 -8.24
CA LEU A 380 11.01 8.62 -7.85
C LEU A 380 10.08 7.42 -7.63
N VAL A 381 10.11 6.43 -8.52
CA VAL A 381 9.24 5.25 -8.46
C VAL A 381 9.52 4.39 -7.22
N TRP A 382 10.80 4.15 -6.92
CA TRP A 382 11.25 3.32 -5.79
C TRP A 382 11.65 4.13 -4.57
N ARG A 383 11.26 5.39 -4.56
CA ARG A 383 11.50 6.28 -3.45
C ARG A 383 10.95 5.69 -2.15
N GLN A 384 11.79 5.72 -1.11
CA GLN A 384 11.36 5.36 0.24
C GLN A 384 10.30 6.33 0.76
N PRO A 385 9.39 5.86 1.64
CA PRO A 385 8.39 6.72 2.27
C PRO A 385 9.02 8.01 2.84
N PHE A 386 8.33 9.12 2.65
CA PHE A 386 8.68 10.39 3.23
C PHE A 386 7.43 10.99 3.85
N PRO A 387 7.43 11.35 5.13
CA PRO A 387 6.23 11.79 5.81
C PRO A 387 5.72 13.12 5.24
N GLY A 388 4.40 13.35 5.30
CA GLY A 388 3.78 14.60 4.84
C GLY A 388 4.39 15.86 5.49
N PRO A 389 4.68 15.87 6.81
CA PRO A 389 5.37 16.98 7.48
C PRO A 389 6.86 17.14 7.10
N GLY A 390 7.39 16.26 6.25
CA GLY A 390 8.77 16.32 5.80
C GLY A 390 9.78 16.15 6.93
N LEU A 391 10.86 16.94 6.87
CA LEU A 391 11.89 16.96 7.90
C LEU A 391 11.40 17.53 9.24
N GLY A 392 10.21 18.13 9.28
CA GLY A 392 9.64 18.71 10.49
C GLY A 392 9.48 17.71 11.64
N VAL A 393 9.20 16.43 11.33
CA VAL A 393 9.10 15.34 12.33
C VAL A 393 10.43 14.59 12.55
N ARG A 394 11.52 15.09 11.97
CA ARG A 394 12.89 14.58 12.17
C ARG A 394 13.79 15.59 12.88
N ILE A 395 13.24 16.74 13.26
CA ILE A 395 13.88 17.73 14.13
C ILE A 395 13.14 17.75 15.45
N ILE A 396 13.72 17.11 16.48
CA ILE A 396 13.10 17.03 17.82
C ILE A 396 13.18 18.40 18.49
N GLY A 397 12.01 18.94 18.87
CA GLY A 397 11.91 20.28 19.43
C GLY A 397 11.64 21.35 18.37
N GLU A 398 12.00 22.62 18.65
CA GLU A 398 11.74 23.74 17.75
C GLU A 398 12.45 23.63 16.41
N ILE A 399 11.72 23.89 15.31
CA ILE A 399 12.23 23.91 13.94
C ILE A 399 12.76 25.32 13.60
N THR A 400 13.98 25.39 13.05
CA THR A 400 14.58 26.64 12.53
C THR A 400 15.23 26.39 11.19
N ALA A 401 15.44 27.44 10.39
CA ALA A 401 16.10 27.34 9.09
C ALA A 401 17.48 26.68 9.17
N ASP A 402 18.28 27.02 10.19
CA ASP A 402 19.62 26.45 10.40
C ASP A 402 19.54 24.95 10.69
N LYS A 403 18.60 24.52 11.54
CA LYS A 403 18.42 23.10 11.86
C LYS A 403 17.93 22.29 10.66
N ILE A 404 17.03 22.86 9.84
CA ILE A 404 16.59 22.26 8.59
C ILE A 404 17.80 22.02 7.68
N LYS A 405 18.63 23.07 7.48
CA LYS A 405 19.84 22.98 6.64
C LYS A 405 20.80 21.91 7.15
N VAL A 406 21.11 21.89 8.43
CA VAL A 406 21.97 20.88 9.07
C VAL A 406 21.45 19.47 8.82
N LEU A 407 20.14 19.25 9.02
CA LEU A 407 19.52 17.93 8.81
C LEU A 407 19.47 17.55 7.33
N GLN A 408 19.19 18.50 6.42
CA GLN A 408 19.25 18.28 4.97
C GLN A 408 20.63 17.82 4.52
N ASP A 409 21.67 18.48 4.99
CA ASP A 409 23.06 18.16 4.64
C ASP A 409 23.46 16.79 5.19
N ALA A 410 23.11 16.48 6.43
CA ALA A 410 23.38 15.18 7.05
C ALA A 410 22.63 14.01 6.36
N ASP A 411 21.33 14.17 6.08
CA ASP A 411 20.52 13.16 5.38
C ASP A 411 21.03 12.95 3.94
N TRP A 412 21.49 14.02 3.28
CA TRP A 412 22.08 13.90 1.95
C TRP A 412 23.37 13.06 1.96
N VAL A 413 24.27 13.30 2.92
CA VAL A 413 25.52 12.51 3.07
C VAL A 413 25.20 11.04 3.35
N LEU A 414 24.25 10.76 4.25
CA LEU A 414 23.82 9.39 4.53
C LEU A 414 23.32 8.72 3.26
N ARG A 415 22.42 9.36 2.50
CA ARG A 415 21.83 8.79 1.27
C ARG A 415 22.87 8.56 0.19
N ASP A 416 23.76 9.51 -0.03
CA ASP A 416 24.83 9.42 -1.01
C ASP A 416 25.77 8.23 -0.69
N GLU A 417 26.15 8.05 0.58
CA GLU A 417 27.02 6.95 0.97
C GLU A 417 26.31 5.59 0.88
N MET A 418 25.03 5.50 1.25
CA MET A 418 24.23 4.28 1.11
C MET A 418 24.07 3.88 -0.36
N ALA A 419 23.80 4.85 -1.25
CA ALA A 419 23.68 4.62 -2.68
C ALA A 419 25.01 4.15 -3.30
N LYS A 420 26.14 4.79 -2.97
CA LYS A 420 27.48 4.41 -3.45
C LYS A 420 27.86 2.97 -3.09
N ASN A 421 27.37 2.48 -1.94
CA ASN A 421 27.61 1.10 -1.52
C ASN A 421 26.49 0.13 -1.97
N GLY A 422 25.47 0.60 -2.70
CA GLY A 422 24.33 -0.21 -3.17
C GLY A 422 23.45 -0.79 -2.04
N TYR A 423 23.58 -0.25 -0.82
CA TYR A 423 22.93 -0.81 0.37
C TYR A 423 21.50 -0.31 0.56
N GLU A 424 21.11 0.77 -0.08
CA GLU A 424 19.77 1.38 0.00
C GLU A 424 18.63 0.41 -0.35
N LYS A 425 18.89 -0.56 -1.26
CA LYS A 425 17.91 -1.54 -1.71
C LYS A 425 17.56 -2.60 -0.65
N ASN A 426 18.40 -2.73 0.38
CA ASN A 426 18.22 -3.70 1.45
C ASN A 426 17.40 -3.13 2.62
N LEU A 427 16.97 -1.87 2.52
CA LEU A 427 16.34 -1.13 3.60
C LEU A 427 14.94 -0.66 3.19
N ALA A 428 13.99 -0.84 4.10
CA ALA A 428 12.64 -0.31 3.89
C ALA A 428 12.62 1.22 4.03
N GLN A 429 13.35 1.76 5.03
CA GLN A 429 13.51 3.19 5.24
C GLN A 429 14.79 3.49 6.01
N PHE A 430 15.46 4.59 5.66
CA PHE A 430 16.59 5.14 6.43
C PHE A 430 16.66 6.66 6.28
N PHE A 431 17.10 7.33 7.34
CA PHE A 431 17.17 8.79 7.41
C PHE A 431 17.98 9.27 8.61
N CYS A 432 18.32 10.55 8.59
CA CYS A 432 18.88 11.26 9.72
C CYS A 432 17.79 11.94 10.56
N VAL A 433 18.01 12.02 11.87
CA VAL A 433 17.21 12.75 12.87
C VAL A 433 18.10 13.73 13.60
N LEU A 434 17.63 14.94 13.85
CA LEU A 434 18.30 15.95 14.67
C LEU A 434 17.60 16.05 16.04
N PRO A 435 18.10 15.36 17.09
CA PRO A 435 17.48 15.37 18.42
C PRO A 435 17.65 16.69 19.19
N CYS A 436 18.30 17.69 18.61
CA CYS A 436 18.61 18.99 19.21
C CYS A 436 19.42 18.91 20.52
N VAL A 437 20.16 17.81 20.72
CA VAL A 437 21.11 17.65 21.81
C VAL A 437 22.49 18.09 21.34
N LYS A 438 23.15 18.95 22.15
CA LYS A 438 24.52 19.36 21.90
C LYS A 438 25.50 18.56 22.75
N THR A 439 26.64 18.24 22.16
CA THR A 439 27.70 17.46 22.78
C THR A 439 29.05 18.16 22.64
N VAL A 440 29.96 17.84 23.55
CA VAL A 440 31.33 18.31 23.48
C VAL A 440 32.10 17.48 22.46
N GLY A 441 32.83 18.17 21.58
CA GLY A 441 33.76 17.58 20.63
C GLY A 441 35.12 18.30 20.64
N VAL A 442 36.08 17.75 19.94
CA VAL A 442 37.37 18.38 19.65
C VAL A 442 37.58 18.31 18.14
N MET A 443 37.69 19.47 17.51
CA MET A 443 37.89 19.59 16.07
C MET A 443 39.02 20.60 15.82
N GLY A 444 40.12 20.15 15.17
CA GLY A 444 41.26 21.01 14.89
C GLY A 444 41.86 21.68 16.13
N ASP A 445 42.13 20.93 17.20
CA ASP A 445 42.66 21.40 18.50
C ASP A 445 41.74 22.35 19.28
N HIS A 446 40.55 22.64 18.80
CA HIS A 446 39.54 23.44 19.48
C HIS A 446 38.39 22.58 20.03
N ARG A 447 37.94 22.96 21.24
CA ARG A 447 36.75 22.38 21.85
C ARG A 447 35.51 22.94 21.15
N THR A 448 34.65 22.06 20.68
CA THR A 448 33.36 22.39 20.09
C THR A 448 32.20 21.98 20.99
N TYR A 449 31.03 22.64 20.79
CA TYR A 449 29.78 22.28 21.46
C TYR A 449 28.67 22.36 20.44
N ASP A 450 28.52 21.25 19.70
CA ASP A 450 27.67 21.15 18.52
C ASP A 450 26.66 20.03 18.64
N HIS A 451 25.76 19.92 17.66
CA HIS A 451 24.70 18.93 17.61
C HIS A 451 25.23 17.50 17.40
N LEU A 452 24.51 16.54 17.93
CA LEU A 452 24.58 15.15 17.46
C LEU A 452 23.49 14.90 16.44
N VAL A 453 23.75 13.98 15.52
CA VAL A 453 22.78 13.44 14.56
C VAL A 453 22.57 11.96 14.86
N ALA A 454 21.30 11.50 14.88
CA ALA A 454 20.96 10.10 14.96
C ALA A 454 20.63 9.56 13.56
N ILE A 455 21.13 8.38 13.24
CA ILE A 455 20.76 7.62 12.06
C ILE A 455 19.68 6.61 12.48
N ARG A 456 18.56 6.61 11.79
CA ARG A 456 17.52 5.60 11.87
C ARG A 456 17.49 4.81 10.57
N ALA A 457 17.57 3.47 10.63
CA ALA A 457 17.40 2.60 9.48
C ALA A 457 16.67 1.33 9.90
N VAL A 458 15.68 0.92 9.12
CA VAL A 458 14.81 -0.20 9.43
C VAL A 458 14.59 -1.13 8.24
N THR A 459 14.40 -2.41 8.58
CA THR A 459 13.88 -3.46 7.69
C THR A 459 12.48 -3.84 8.15
N THR A 460 11.56 -3.98 7.21
CA THR A 460 10.17 -4.38 7.46
C THR A 460 9.51 -4.78 6.16
N ASP A 461 8.47 -5.61 6.27
CA ASP A 461 7.65 -6.01 5.13
C ASP A 461 6.33 -5.20 5.07
N ASP A 462 5.80 -4.79 6.23
CA ASP A 462 4.44 -4.23 6.36
C ASP A 462 4.35 -2.90 7.13
N PHE A 463 5.45 -2.40 7.69
CA PHE A 463 5.53 -1.25 8.59
C PHE A 463 4.70 -1.36 9.88
N MET A 464 4.00 -2.48 10.12
CA MET A 464 3.35 -2.77 11.41
C MET A 464 4.39 -3.11 12.46
N THR A 465 5.32 -3.98 12.10
CA THR A 465 6.52 -4.30 12.85
C THR A 465 7.76 -3.93 12.05
N ALA A 466 8.84 -3.55 12.71
CA ALA A 466 10.11 -3.27 12.05
C ALA A 466 11.29 -3.61 12.96
N ASP A 467 12.36 -4.14 12.38
CA ASP A 467 13.63 -4.27 13.08
C ASP A 467 14.62 -3.21 12.60
N TRP A 468 15.57 -2.84 13.48
CA TRP A 468 16.65 -1.95 13.08
C TRP A 468 17.57 -2.68 12.10
N ALA A 469 18.00 -1.98 11.06
CA ALA A 469 18.84 -2.56 10.03
C ALA A 469 20.27 -2.74 10.52
N LYS A 470 20.89 -3.89 10.23
CA LYS A 470 22.28 -4.18 10.57
C LYS A 470 23.21 -3.68 9.48
N ILE A 471 23.34 -2.34 9.39
CA ILE A 471 24.26 -1.72 8.44
C ILE A 471 25.71 -2.13 8.77
N PRO A 472 26.52 -2.53 7.77
CA PRO A 472 27.93 -2.84 7.98
C PRO A 472 28.69 -1.70 8.67
N TYR A 473 29.52 -2.03 9.66
CA TYR A 473 30.24 -1.03 10.44
C TYR A 473 31.18 -0.14 9.61
N ASP A 474 31.74 -0.66 8.53
CA ASP A 474 32.57 0.13 7.60
C ASP A 474 31.77 1.20 6.86
N ILE A 475 30.51 0.92 6.51
CA ILE A 475 29.60 1.92 5.93
C ILE A 475 29.21 2.95 6.99
N LEU A 476 28.83 2.51 8.21
CA LEU A 476 28.53 3.43 9.32
C LEU A 476 29.73 4.34 9.66
N ALA A 477 30.94 3.79 9.65
CA ALA A 477 32.17 4.56 9.88
C ALA A 477 32.39 5.62 8.82
N LYS A 478 32.18 5.29 7.53
CA LYS A 478 32.26 6.26 6.42
C LYS A 478 31.20 7.35 6.53
N VAL A 479 29.95 6.97 6.78
CA VAL A 479 28.84 7.93 6.97
C VAL A 479 29.13 8.86 8.13
N SER A 480 29.54 8.35 9.28
CA SER A 480 29.89 9.15 10.47
C SER A 480 31.04 10.13 10.18
N ASN A 481 32.10 9.64 9.54
CA ASN A 481 33.26 10.47 9.19
C ASN A 481 32.85 11.57 8.20
N ARG A 482 32.09 11.25 7.16
CA ARG A 482 31.62 12.22 6.20
C ARG A 482 30.69 13.27 6.82
N ILE A 483 29.70 12.85 7.62
CA ILE A 483 28.79 13.79 8.29
C ILE A 483 29.58 14.79 9.17
N THR A 484 30.51 14.30 10.00
CA THR A 484 31.27 15.20 10.90
C THR A 484 32.26 16.10 10.18
N ASN A 485 32.69 15.77 8.97
CA ASN A 485 33.62 16.60 8.19
C ASN A 485 32.93 17.50 7.16
N GLU A 486 31.79 17.08 6.61
CA GLU A 486 31.12 17.80 5.51
C GLU A 486 29.95 18.67 6.00
N VAL A 487 29.40 18.40 7.20
CA VAL A 487 28.23 19.11 7.74
C VAL A 487 28.62 19.97 8.94
N GLU A 488 28.44 21.27 8.79
CA GLU A 488 28.71 22.23 9.85
C GLU A 488 27.79 21.98 11.07
N HIS A 489 28.28 22.29 12.25
CA HIS A 489 27.53 22.19 13.51
C HIS A 489 27.14 20.76 13.95
N ILE A 490 27.84 19.72 13.44
CA ILE A 490 27.70 18.33 13.91
C ILE A 490 29.06 17.82 14.34
N ASN A 491 29.16 17.33 15.58
CA ASN A 491 30.37 16.71 16.11
C ASN A 491 30.20 15.27 16.55
N ARG A 492 28.99 14.68 16.39
CA ARG A 492 28.71 13.31 16.82
C ARG A 492 27.59 12.67 15.98
N VAL A 493 27.77 11.41 15.63
CA VAL A 493 26.76 10.56 14.98
C VAL A 493 26.46 9.37 15.90
N VAL A 494 25.18 9.04 16.08
CA VAL A 494 24.69 7.87 16.83
C VAL A 494 23.78 7.03 15.93
N TYR A 495 23.59 5.77 16.25
CA TYR A 495 22.74 4.86 15.52
C TYR A 495 21.60 4.33 16.41
N ASP A 496 20.35 4.46 15.96
CA ASP A 496 19.18 3.97 16.69
C ASP A 496 18.98 2.48 16.39
N ILE A 497 19.15 1.65 17.43
CA ILE A 497 19.05 0.18 17.39
C ILE A 497 17.74 -0.33 17.99
N THR A 498 16.69 0.48 18.01
CA THR A 498 15.39 0.13 18.60
C THR A 498 14.46 -0.47 17.55
N SER A 499 13.85 -1.61 17.83
CA SER A 499 12.82 -2.22 16.99
C SER A 499 11.44 -1.54 17.18
N LYS A 500 10.53 -1.77 16.27
CA LYS A 500 9.12 -1.37 16.38
C LYS A 500 8.25 -2.63 16.56
N PRO A 501 7.47 -2.79 17.64
CA PRO A 501 7.54 -2.00 18.86
C PRO A 501 8.84 -2.24 19.64
N PRO A 502 9.23 -1.47 20.70
CA PRO A 502 8.45 -0.37 21.32
C PRO A 502 8.62 0.98 20.64
N GLY A 503 9.66 1.17 19.82
CA GLY A 503 9.84 2.41 19.07
C GLY A 503 8.87 2.54 17.91
N THR A 504 8.86 3.72 17.27
CA THR A 504 8.22 3.96 15.96
C THR A 504 9.28 4.01 14.87
N VAL A 505 8.88 4.09 13.59
CA VAL A 505 9.85 4.30 12.50
C VAL A 505 10.35 5.73 12.53
N GLU A 506 9.45 6.71 12.44
CA GLU A 506 9.79 8.13 12.64
C GLU A 506 9.91 8.41 14.14
N TRP A 507 10.68 9.44 14.52
CA TRP A 507 10.88 9.77 15.94
C TRP A 507 9.81 10.71 16.51
N GLU A 508 9.14 11.49 15.64
CA GLU A 508 7.96 12.31 15.98
C GLU A 508 6.77 12.01 15.08
#